data_854d1c52ea0249b6b6cec5e28e341907
#
_entry.id   854d1c52ea0249b6b6cec5e28e341907
#
_cell.length_a   1.000
_cell.length_b   1.000
_cell.length_c   1.000
_cell.angle_alpha   90.00
_cell.angle_beta   90.00
_cell.angle_gamma   90.00
#
_symmetry.space_group_name_H-M   'P 1'
#
loop_
_entity.id
_entity.type
_entity.pdbx_description
1 polymer ?
#
loop_
_entity_poly.entity_id
_entity_poly.type
_entity_poly.pdbx_seq_one_letter_code
_entity_poly.pdbx_strand_id
1 'polypeptide(L)'
;MTTLNPKNVLYVLPLFAALALVIGVAQPSVAQDAAATPESKTRLGVAAEQPTEGPFVKIDGGFMVPYTATIPGTEVKYQMVPVPGGTFTMGSPDDEEGREECEGPQFEVVVEPFWMGKHEVSWGEYQRFMDMDAVFKELNRTKVRPKLKKFSVDAVTAPSPLYDPDFTYSAGEESNQPAATVSQFAAKQYTKWLSVTSKDFYRLPYEAEWEYACRAGTKTAYSFGDDVDDLEDHAWFVENSDEERHVVGEKKPNAFGLFDMHGNVAEWVLDAYNEKGYTHLKAGQKYTVEETFNQPKTVYSRVLRGGSWELDDVQCRSAARLASDEEWKTEDPNIPKSPWWFTDSPSLGVGFRLIRPLEVPKTLEAKNEFWKPDNEEIADNAAARIEDNGRGALGTVDEKLPAEMKKALEDM
;
A
#
# COMPACT_ATOMS: atom_id res chain seq x y z
N MET A 1 33.14 -12.45 -48.60
CA MET A 1 33.96 -11.45 -49.30
C MET A 1 33.25 -10.13 -49.10
N THR A 2 33.69 -9.19 -48.39
CA THR A 2 34.92 -8.49 -48.13
C THR A 2 34.80 -7.81 -46.74
N THR A 3 35.61 -8.13 -45.87
CA THR A 3 36.73 -7.51 -45.15
C THR A 3 36.47 -6.23 -44.38
N LEU A 4 36.67 -6.34 -43.08
CA LEU A 4 36.91 -5.38 -42.03
C LEU A 4 38.10 -4.43 -42.35
N ASN A 5 38.04 -3.21 -41.84
CA ASN A 5 39.26 -2.54 -41.41
C ASN A 5 38.98 -1.55 -40.24
N PRO A 6 39.80 -1.64 -39.17
CA PRO A 6 39.71 -0.76 -38.00
C PRO A 6 40.81 0.30 -38.06
N LYS A 7 40.63 1.40 -37.33
CA LYS A 7 41.62 2.33 -36.73
C LYS A 7 41.14 3.78 -36.83
N ASN A 8 40.89 4.38 -35.67
CA ASN A 8 41.68 5.55 -35.27
C ASN A 8 41.32 5.92 -33.82
N VAL A 9 42.33 5.59 -32.99
CA VAL A 9 42.43 6.06 -31.59
C VAL A 9 43.24 7.34 -31.64
N LEU A 10 42.75 8.42 -31.07
CA LEU A 10 43.53 9.62 -30.83
C LEU A 10 43.69 9.84 -29.33
N TYR A 11 44.87 9.58 -28.82
CA TYR A 11 45.32 9.97 -27.48
C TYR A 11 45.74 11.44 -27.48
N VAL A 12 45.32 12.19 -26.47
CA VAL A 12 45.99 13.45 -26.10
C VAL A 12 46.31 13.35 -24.60
N LEU A 13 47.57 13.33 -24.28
CA LEU A 13 48.16 13.37 -22.95
C LEU A 13 48.69 14.78 -22.62
N PRO A 14 49.02 15.08 -21.37
CA PRO A 14 48.80 16.36 -20.71
C PRO A 14 50.07 17.22 -20.63
N LEU A 15 49.86 18.54 -20.42
CA LEU A 15 50.92 19.46 -20.08
C LEU A 15 51.09 19.57 -18.57
N PHE A 16 52.31 19.24 -18.09
CA PHE A 16 52.76 19.58 -16.75
C PHE A 16 53.15 21.04 -16.64
N ALA A 17 52.70 21.71 -15.62
CA ALA A 17 53.24 22.96 -15.15
C ALA A 17 53.59 22.85 -13.67
N ALA A 18 54.90 22.90 -13.38
CA ALA A 18 55.43 22.97 -12.05
C ALA A 18 55.30 24.38 -11.47
N LEU A 19 54.87 24.53 -10.22
CA LEU A 19 55.01 25.78 -9.51
C LEU A 19 55.44 25.56 -8.06
N ALA A 20 56.27 26.45 -7.64
CA ALA A 20 57.20 26.46 -6.54
C ALA A 20 56.58 26.43 -5.15
N LEU A 21 57.35 25.81 -4.25
CA LEU A 21 57.18 25.71 -2.82
C LEU A 21 57.40 27.07 -2.12
N VAL A 22 56.43 27.52 -1.35
CA VAL A 22 56.63 28.53 -0.32
C VAL A 22 56.28 27.91 1.04
N ILE A 23 57.27 27.76 1.88
CA ILE A 23 57.13 27.28 3.24
C ILE A 23 56.70 28.46 4.10
N GLY A 24 55.42 28.46 4.49
CA GLY A 24 54.88 29.32 5.54
C GLY A 24 54.66 28.51 6.81
N VAL A 25 55.39 28.84 7.85
CA VAL A 25 55.20 28.26 9.20
C VAL A 25 53.92 28.85 9.80
N ALA A 26 52.85 28.07 9.87
CA ALA A 26 51.64 28.45 10.56
C ALA A 26 51.61 27.85 11.95
N GLN A 27 51.38 28.70 12.94
CA GLN A 27 51.12 28.33 14.33
C GLN A 27 49.83 27.54 14.46
N PRO A 28 49.70 26.59 15.40
CA PRO A 28 48.45 25.84 15.60
C PRO A 28 47.36 26.75 16.18
N SER A 29 46.37 27.07 15.39
CA SER A 29 45.11 27.62 15.90
C SER A 29 44.32 26.48 16.55
N VAL A 30 43.98 26.67 17.83
CA VAL A 30 43.02 25.82 18.55
C VAL A 30 41.69 25.90 17.82
N ALA A 31 41.33 24.82 17.16
CA ALA A 31 40.00 24.65 16.59
C ALA A 31 39.02 24.54 17.77
N GLN A 32 38.19 25.57 17.94
CA GLN A 32 36.96 25.44 18.71
C GLN A 32 36.11 24.35 18.04
N ASP A 33 35.82 23.31 18.78
CA ASP A 33 34.78 22.34 18.44
C ASP A 33 33.47 23.11 18.21
N ALA A 34 33.13 23.35 16.97
CA ALA A 34 31.80 23.73 16.56
C ALA A 34 30.91 22.49 16.87
N ALA A 35 30.14 22.60 17.94
CA ALA A 35 29.10 21.64 18.25
C ALA A 35 28.30 21.38 16.95
N ALA A 36 28.36 20.16 16.45
CA ALA A 36 27.56 19.72 15.34
C ALA A 36 26.09 19.95 15.72
N THR A 37 25.46 20.89 15.05
CA THR A 37 24.01 21.05 15.10
C THR A 37 23.40 19.70 14.74
N PRO A 38 22.50 19.12 15.56
CA PRO A 38 21.88 17.87 15.20
C PRO A 38 21.18 18.08 13.85
N GLU A 39 21.59 17.34 12.83
CA GLU A 39 20.86 17.28 11.57
C GLU A 39 19.41 16.88 11.94
N SER A 40 18.52 17.82 11.82
CA SER A 40 17.09 17.58 11.88
C SER A 40 16.80 16.58 10.76
N LYS A 41 16.67 15.29 11.10
CA LYS A 41 16.17 14.30 10.16
C LYS A 41 14.77 14.73 9.77
N THR A 42 14.67 15.39 8.64
CA THR A 42 13.38 15.79 8.06
C THR A 42 12.56 14.53 7.88
N ARG A 43 11.39 14.47 8.50
CA ARG A 43 10.47 13.35 8.35
C ARG A 43 10.06 13.26 6.88
N LEU A 44 10.10 12.08 6.28
CA LEU A 44 9.68 11.85 4.90
C LEU A 44 8.27 12.44 4.67
N GLY A 45 8.09 13.20 3.58
CA GLY A 45 6.82 13.86 3.25
C GLY A 45 6.49 15.09 4.12
N VAL A 46 7.43 15.62 4.93
CA VAL A 46 7.22 16.86 5.71
C VAL A 46 8.23 17.91 5.28
N ALA A 47 7.74 19.06 4.84
CA ALA A 47 8.52 20.27 4.57
C ALA A 47 8.45 21.22 5.76
N ALA A 48 9.59 21.86 6.10
CA ALA A 48 9.62 22.85 7.18
C ALA A 48 8.99 24.20 6.75
N GLU A 49 9.08 24.52 5.46
CA GLU A 49 8.54 25.73 4.86
C GLU A 49 7.37 25.40 3.93
N GLN A 50 6.45 26.34 3.77
CA GLN A 50 5.31 26.15 2.88
C GLN A 50 5.77 25.98 1.43
N PRO A 51 5.37 24.89 0.74
CA PRO A 51 5.67 24.71 -0.67
C PRO A 51 5.09 25.83 -1.54
N THR A 52 5.79 26.20 -2.56
CA THR A 52 5.34 27.19 -3.55
C THR A 52 4.43 26.58 -4.61
N GLU A 53 4.50 25.26 -4.80
CA GLU A 53 3.74 24.51 -5.80
C GLU A 53 3.27 23.18 -5.24
N GLY A 54 2.20 22.64 -5.83
CA GLY A 54 1.63 21.33 -5.49
C GLY A 54 0.74 21.33 -4.24
N PRO A 55 0.06 20.22 -3.96
CA PRO A 55 -0.79 20.08 -2.79
C PRO A 55 0.07 20.00 -1.52
N PHE A 56 -0.42 20.62 -0.46
CA PHE A 56 0.15 20.49 0.89
C PHE A 56 -0.93 20.59 1.97
N VAL A 57 -0.64 20.03 3.13
CA VAL A 57 -1.48 20.15 4.33
C VAL A 57 -0.65 20.77 5.44
N LYS A 58 -1.12 21.89 5.98
CA LYS A 58 -0.46 22.54 7.11
C LYS A 58 -0.66 21.72 8.38
N ILE A 59 0.44 21.47 9.10
CA ILE A 59 0.46 20.75 10.37
C ILE A 59 1.29 21.52 11.40
N ASP A 60 1.25 21.09 12.65
CA ASP A 60 2.14 21.64 13.66
C ASP A 60 3.59 21.30 13.31
N GLY A 61 4.40 22.36 13.16
CA GLY A 61 5.83 22.23 12.83
C GLY A 61 6.18 22.04 11.37
N GLY A 62 5.26 22.25 10.42
CA GLY A 62 5.57 22.18 8.99
C GLY A 62 4.38 21.93 8.09
N PHE A 63 4.65 21.29 6.96
CA PHE A 63 3.68 21.00 5.90
C PHE A 63 3.83 19.57 5.41
N MET A 64 2.73 18.80 5.42
CA MET A 64 2.72 17.54 4.69
C MET A 64 2.71 17.81 3.20
N VAL A 65 3.54 17.09 2.49
CA VAL A 65 3.68 17.19 1.02
C VAL A 65 3.62 15.82 0.39
N PRO A 66 3.27 15.71 -0.90
CA PRO A 66 3.43 14.46 -1.64
C PRO A 66 4.89 14.01 -1.60
N TYR A 67 5.10 12.71 -1.58
CA TYR A 67 6.44 12.16 -1.70
C TYR A 67 6.47 10.87 -2.52
N THR A 68 7.62 10.62 -3.12
CA THR A 68 7.95 9.35 -3.75
C THR A 68 9.00 8.67 -2.89
N ALA A 69 8.76 7.43 -2.54
CA ALA A 69 9.72 6.59 -1.85
C ALA A 69 10.08 5.37 -2.69
N THR A 70 11.26 4.81 -2.46
CA THR A 70 11.71 3.58 -3.09
C THR A 70 11.59 2.44 -2.09
N ILE A 71 11.04 1.31 -2.51
CA ILE A 71 11.01 0.11 -1.69
C ILE A 71 12.47 -0.29 -1.38
N PRO A 72 12.86 -0.37 -0.10
CA PRO A 72 14.24 -0.63 0.27
C PRO A 72 14.81 -1.91 -0.35
N GLY A 73 16.00 -1.78 -0.95
CA GLY A 73 16.68 -2.88 -1.64
C GLY A 73 16.26 -3.09 -3.10
N THR A 74 15.39 -2.25 -3.63
CA THR A 74 14.88 -2.33 -5.00
C THR A 74 14.95 -0.96 -5.71
N GLU A 75 14.60 -0.92 -7.00
CA GLU A 75 14.40 0.32 -7.76
C GLU A 75 12.91 0.71 -7.88
N VAL A 76 12.01 -0.11 -7.29
CA VAL A 76 10.56 0.11 -7.36
C VAL A 76 10.15 1.27 -6.46
N LYS A 77 9.35 2.17 -7.00
CA LYS A 77 8.91 3.39 -6.33
C LYS A 77 7.41 3.35 -6.10
N TYR A 78 6.98 3.96 -4.99
CA TYR A 78 5.58 4.22 -4.68
C TYR A 78 5.38 5.68 -4.30
N GLN A 79 4.18 6.18 -4.53
CA GLN A 79 3.84 7.59 -4.33
C GLN A 79 2.75 7.73 -3.27
N MET A 80 2.94 8.73 -2.40
CA MET A 80 1.99 9.04 -1.33
C MET A 80 1.56 10.50 -1.43
N VAL A 81 0.26 10.74 -1.26
CA VAL A 81 -0.36 12.07 -1.34
C VAL A 81 -0.89 12.46 0.04
N PRO A 82 -0.68 13.70 0.51
CA PRO A 82 -1.21 14.15 1.79
C PRO A 82 -2.73 14.37 1.68
N VAL A 83 -3.47 13.76 2.58
CA VAL A 83 -4.92 13.96 2.77
C VAL A 83 -5.10 14.87 3.99
N PRO A 84 -5.81 16.00 3.86
CA PRO A 84 -6.02 16.92 4.98
C PRO A 84 -6.91 16.28 6.05
N GLY A 85 -6.73 16.66 7.29
CA GLY A 85 -7.71 16.36 8.32
C GLY A 85 -9.00 17.17 8.10
N GLY A 86 -10.10 16.67 8.63
CA GLY A 86 -11.40 17.35 8.47
C GLY A 86 -12.56 16.60 9.11
N THR A 87 -13.75 17.07 8.82
CA THR A 87 -15.00 16.40 9.22
C THR A 87 -15.86 16.18 7.98
N PHE A 88 -16.40 14.98 7.81
CA PHE A 88 -17.31 14.66 6.72
C PHE A 88 -18.50 13.83 7.21
N THR A 89 -19.52 13.73 6.37
CA THR A 89 -20.65 12.84 6.60
C THR A 89 -20.36 11.52 5.89
N MET A 90 -20.24 10.44 6.64
CA MET A 90 -20.04 9.07 6.13
C MET A 90 -21.37 8.42 5.80
N GLY A 91 -21.37 7.62 4.73
CA GLY A 91 -22.55 6.94 4.20
C GLY A 91 -23.32 7.79 3.19
N SER A 92 -24.38 7.23 2.61
CA SER A 92 -25.21 7.86 1.59
C SER A 92 -26.52 8.37 2.15
N PRO A 93 -27.08 9.48 1.60
CA PRO A 93 -28.43 9.92 1.94
C PRO A 93 -29.48 8.95 1.39
N ASP A 94 -30.66 8.95 1.99
CA ASP A 94 -31.74 7.98 1.67
C ASP A 94 -32.27 8.07 0.22
N ASP A 95 -32.01 9.18 -0.46
CA ASP A 95 -32.44 9.48 -1.83
C ASP A 95 -31.28 9.33 -2.87
N GLU A 96 -30.12 8.89 -2.47
CA GLU A 96 -29.01 8.65 -3.42
C GLU A 96 -29.34 7.45 -4.31
N GLU A 97 -29.23 7.62 -5.63
CA GLU A 97 -29.46 6.55 -6.59
C GLU A 97 -28.47 5.40 -6.41
N GLY A 98 -28.99 4.17 -6.46
CA GLY A 98 -28.18 2.98 -6.25
C GLY A 98 -27.74 2.72 -4.80
N ARG A 99 -28.30 3.48 -3.82
CA ARG A 99 -28.01 3.29 -2.40
C ARG A 99 -28.48 1.94 -1.87
N GLU A 100 -27.65 1.33 -1.04
CA GLU A 100 -28.00 0.12 -0.28
C GLU A 100 -28.19 0.41 1.22
N GLU A 101 -28.94 -0.46 1.93
CA GLU A 101 -29.19 -0.33 3.38
C GLU A 101 -27.90 -0.32 4.19
N CYS A 102 -26.89 -1.05 3.74
CA CYS A 102 -25.58 -1.17 4.40
C CYS A 102 -24.77 0.14 4.44
N GLU A 103 -25.14 1.14 3.67
CA GLU A 103 -24.48 2.45 3.61
C GLU A 103 -24.98 3.45 4.67
N GLY A 104 -25.92 3.05 5.48
CA GLY A 104 -26.53 3.88 6.51
C GLY A 104 -26.36 3.36 7.94
N PRO A 105 -26.80 4.14 8.92
CA PRO A 105 -27.23 5.54 8.84
C PRO A 105 -26.06 6.50 8.61
N GLN A 106 -26.34 7.72 8.09
CA GLN A 106 -25.32 8.77 7.99
C GLN A 106 -24.94 9.34 9.37
N PHE A 107 -23.64 9.60 9.55
CA PHE A 107 -23.06 10.22 10.75
C PHE A 107 -21.83 11.05 10.40
N GLU A 108 -21.39 11.94 11.29
CA GLU A 108 -20.18 12.73 11.08
C GLU A 108 -18.94 12.00 11.59
N VAL A 109 -17.84 12.08 10.83
CA VAL A 109 -16.54 11.53 11.23
C VAL A 109 -15.49 12.63 11.22
N VAL A 110 -14.70 12.72 12.29
CA VAL A 110 -13.50 13.54 12.37
C VAL A 110 -12.30 12.70 11.94
N VAL A 111 -11.62 13.15 10.91
CA VAL A 111 -10.45 12.47 10.32
C VAL A 111 -9.21 13.29 10.59
N GLU A 112 -8.18 12.67 11.16
CA GLU A 112 -6.86 13.26 11.30
C GLU A 112 -6.11 13.22 9.96
N PRO A 113 -5.15 14.14 9.70
CA PRO A 113 -4.40 14.13 8.44
C PRO A 113 -3.50 12.90 8.32
N PHE A 114 -3.39 12.37 7.10
CA PHE A 114 -2.58 11.21 6.78
C PHE A 114 -2.05 11.29 5.34
N TRP A 115 -1.12 10.43 4.95
CA TRP A 115 -0.77 10.20 3.55
C TRP A 115 -1.46 8.93 3.07
N MET A 116 -1.98 8.96 1.86
CA MET A 116 -2.57 7.81 1.19
C MET A 116 -1.77 7.48 -0.08
N GLY A 117 -1.69 6.21 -0.44
CA GLY A 117 -1.18 5.77 -1.74
C GLY A 117 -1.88 6.51 -2.86
N LYS A 118 -1.11 7.11 -3.77
CA LYS A 118 -1.67 7.90 -4.88
C LYS A 118 -2.63 7.07 -5.74
N HIS A 119 -2.36 5.77 -5.85
CA HIS A 119 -3.15 4.74 -6.49
C HIS A 119 -3.03 3.43 -5.70
N GLU A 120 -3.66 2.37 -6.15
CA GLU A 120 -3.57 1.04 -5.58
C GLU A 120 -2.13 0.53 -5.61
N VAL A 121 -1.81 -0.43 -4.75
CA VAL A 121 -0.52 -1.13 -4.79
C VAL A 121 -0.42 -1.95 -6.07
N SER A 122 0.60 -1.66 -6.87
CA SER A 122 0.83 -2.33 -8.14
C SER A 122 1.47 -3.72 -8.00
N TRP A 123 1.38 -4.54 -9.06
CA TRP A 123 2.12 -5.80 -9.12
C TRP A 123 3.62 -5.60 -8.96
N GLY A 124 4.19 -4.54 -9.54
CA GLY A 124 5.61 -4.23 -9.40
C GLY A 124 6.03 -4.00 -7.95
N GLU A 125 5.16 -3.40 -7.14
CA GLU A 125 5.37 -3.21 -5.71
C GLU A 125 5.17 -4.51 -4.93
N TYR A 126 4.05 -5.22 -5.18
CA TYR A 126 3.67 -6.40 -4.43
C TYR A 126 4.59 -7.60 -4.69
N GLN A 127 5.08 -7.77 -5.91
CA GLN A 127 6.04 -8.80 -6.27
C GLN A 127 7.34 -8.70 -5.45
N ARG A 128 7.76 -7.48 -5.05
CA ARG A 128 8.93 -7.31 -4.17
C ARG A 128 8.72 -7.92 -2.79
N PHE A 129 7.50 -7.94 -2.32
CA PHE A 129 7.12 -8.66 -1.11
C PHE A 129 7.07 -10.17 -1.36
N MET A 130 6.55 -10.61 -2.48
CA MET A 130 6.52 -12.03 -2.89
C MET A 130 7.93 -12.62 -3.01
N ASP A 131 8.89 -11.87 -3.51
CA ASP A 131 10.30 -12.28 -3.65
C ASP A 131 10.95 -12.66 -2.31
N MET A 132 10.38 -12.20 -1.19
CA MET A 132 10.87 -12.54 0.16
C MET A 132 10.81 -14.04 0.45
N ASP A 133 9.89 -14.79 -0.16
CA ASP A 133 9.82 -16.23 0.02
C ASP A 133 11.12 -16.92 -0.43
N ALA A 134 11.62 -16.56 -1.61
CA ALA A 134 12.87 -17.11 -2.13
C ALA A 134 14.07 -16.72 -1.25
N VAL A 135 14.12 -15.46 -0.80
CA VAL A 135 15.18 -14.96 0.09
C VAL A 135 15.17 -15.70 1.41
N PHE A 136 14.03 -15.89 2.03
CA PHE A 136 13.95 -16.60 3.31
C PHE A 136 14.28 -18.09 3.18
N LYS A 137 13.87 -18.73 2.07
CA LYS A 137 14.27 -20.10 1.76
C LYS A 137 15.79 -20.21 1.64
N GLU A 138 16.44 -19.26 0.96
CA GLU A 138 17.90 -19.27 0.81
C GLU A 138 18.62 -18.97 2.14
N LEU A 139 18.17 -18.01 2.93
CA LEU A 139 18.72 -17.75 4.27
C LEU A 139 18.58 -18.98 5.18
N ASN A 140 17.48 -19.72 5.09
CA ASN A 140 17.29 -20.96 5.83
C ASN A 140 18.23 -22.09 5.33
N ARG A 141 18.43 -22.22 4.00
CA ARG A 141 19.33 -23.19 3.38
C ARG A 141 20.77 -22.96 3.77
N THR A 142 21.23 -21.71 3.74
CA THR A 142 22.62 -21.33 4.06
C THR A 142 22.90 -21.27 5.56
N LYS A 143 21.85 -21.44 6.42
CA LYS A 143 21.92 -21.26 7.87
C LYS A 143 22.38 -19.87 8.30
N VAL A 144 22.38 -18.91 7.40
CA VAL A 144 22.58 -17.51 7.71
C VAL A 144 21.34 -17.04 8.46
N ARG A 145 21.41 -17.06 9.78
CA ARG A 145 20.39 -16.44 10.63
C ARG A 145 20.85 -15.04 10.98
N PRO A 146 20.29 -14.01 10.35
CA PRO A 146 20.50 -12.66 10.85
C PRO A 146 20.11 -12.65 12.34
N LYS A 147 20.90 -12.03 13.19
CA LYS A 147 20.58 -11.88 14.63
C LYS A 147 19.43 -10.88 14.78
N LEU A 148 18.21 -11.35 14.61
CA LEU A 148 17.05 -10.52 14.41
C LEU A 148 16.26 -10.37 15.69
N LYS A 149 15.80 -9.16 15.94
CA LYS A 149 14.97 -8.81 17.07
C LYS A 149 13.50 -9.05 16.69
N LYS A 150 12.86 -10.01 17.36
CA LYS A 150 11.41 -10.15 17.65
C LYS A 150 10.34 -10.00 16.57
N PHE A 151 10.61 -9.74 15.29
CA PHE A 151 9.58 -9.68 14.26
C PHE A 151 9.84 -10.71 13.18
N SER A 152 8.92 -11.65 13.10
CA SER A 152 8.74 -12.45 11.89
C SER A 152 7.71 -11.75 11.01
N VAL A 153 8.04 -11.51 9.77
CA VAL A 153 7.09 -11.23 8.72
C VAL A 153 6.81 -12.54 8.05
N ASP A 154 5.54 -12.84 7.89
CA ASP A 154 5.14 -13.95 7.06
C ASP A 154 5.37 -13.53 5.60
N ALA A 155 6.35 -14.13 4.97
CA ALA A 155 6.66 -13.89 3.56
C ALA A 155 5.95 -14.85 2.62
N VAL A 156 5.01 -15.60 3.14
CA VAL A 156 4.24 -16.56 2.35
C VAL A 156 3.16 -15.84 1.58
N THR A 157 3.55 -15.20 0.54
CA THR A 157 2.66 -14.33 -0.21
C THR A 157 2.72 -14.59 -1.69
N ALA A 158 3.60 -15.49 -2.09
CA ALA A 158 3.60 -15.93 -3.46
C ALA A 158 2.39 -16.80 -3.74
N PRO A 159 1.70 -16.62 -4.87
CA PRO A 159 0.99 -17.73 -5.46
C PRO A 159 2.01 -18.85 -5.55
N SER A 160 1.85 -19.88 -4.72
CA SER A 160 2.74 -21.03 -4.86
C SER A 160 2.41 -21.67 -6.21
N PRO A 161 3.34 -22.45 -6.81
CA PRO A 161 3.05 -23.21 -8.03
C PRO A 161 1.89 -24.19 -7.90
N LEU A 162 1.26 -24.27 -6.73
CA LEU A 162 0.08 -25.07 -6.43
C LEU A 162 -1.24 -24.30 -6.57
N TYR A 163 -1.18 -22.98 -6.72
CA TYR A 163 -2.29 -22.18 -7.21
C TYR A 163 -2.12 -22.07 -8.71
N ASP A 164 -3.24 -22.10 -9.40
CA ASP A 164 -3.22 -21.75 -10.80
C ASP A 164 -2.77 -20.28 -10.92
N PRO A 165 -1.51 -20.01 -11.30
CA PRO A 165 -1.07 -18.63 -11.46
C PRO A 165 -1.84 -17.94 -12.57
N ASP A 166 -2.35 -18.72 -13.56
CA ASP A 166 -3.10 -18.21 -14.68
C ASP A 166 -4.40 -17.54 -14.21
N PHE A 167 -5.02 -18.06 -13.12
CA PHE A 167 -6.18 -17.39 -12.54
C PHE A 167 -5.84 -16.00 -11.98
N THR A 168 -4.84 -15.90 -11.11
CA THR A 168 -4.46 -14.64 -10.46
C THR A 168 -4.12 -13.54 -11.47
N TYR A 169 -3.54 -13.90 -12.60
CA TYR A 169 -3.08 -12.98 -13.62
C TYR A 169 -4.00 -12.87 -14.84
N SER A 170 -5.12 -13.61 -14.87
CA SER A 170 -6.01 -13.67 -16.03
C SER A 170 -6.57 -12.32 -16.48
N ALA A 171 -6.79 -11.38 -15.53
CA ALA A 171 -7.26 -10.03 -15.82
C ALA A 171 -6.14 -8.97 -15.75
N GLY A 172 -4.88 -9.37 -15.98
CA GLY A 172 -3.72 -8.49 -16.05
C GLY A 172 -2.57 -8.88 -15.11
N GLU A 173 -1.33 -8.76 -15.62
CA GLU A 173 -0.11 -9.12 -14.89
C GLU A 173 1.01 -8.08 -15.01
N GLU A 174 0.75 -6.95 -15.68
CA GLU A 174 1.76 -5.94 -15.88
C GLU A 174 2.18 -5.29 -14.56
N SER A 175 3.45 -4.93 -14.46
CA SER A 175 4.02 -4.40 -13.21
C SER A 175 3.38 -3.12 -12.70
N ASN A 176 2.73 -2.36 -13.56
CA ASN A 176 2.02 -1.12 -13.26
C ASN A 176 0.49 -1.28 -13.18
N GLN A 177 -0.03 -2.50 -13.30
CA GLN A 177 -1.42 -2.82 -12.97
C GLN A 177 -1.56 -3.12 -11.46
N PRO A 178 -2.75 -2.97 -10.85
CA PRO A 178 -2.94 -3.23 -9.44
C PRO A 178 -2.75 -4.71 -9.10
N ALA A 179 -2.11 -4.98 -7.98
CA ALA A 179 -2.04 -6.31 -7.41
C ALA A 179 -3.43 -6.74 -6.91
N ALA A 180 -3.91 -7.87 -7.38
CA ALA A 180 -5.25 -8.34 -7.06
C ALA A 180 -5.28 -9.80 -6.59
N THR A 181 -6.48 -10.32 -6.29
CA THR A 181 -6.73 -11.64 -5.69
C THR A 181 -6.08 -11.86 -4.32
N VAL A 182 -5.55 -10.81 -3.71
CA VAL A 182 -4.91 -10.88 -2.39
C VAL A 182 -5.95 -10.77 -1.28
N SER A 183 -5.82 -11.58 -0.22
CA SER A 183 -6.67 -11.45 0.95
C SER A 183 -6.32 -10.19 1.75
N GLN A 184 -7.26 -9.74 2.60
CA GLN A 184 -6.97 -8.63 3.53
C GLN A 184 -5.76 -8.94 4.43
N PHE A 185 -5.61 -10.20 4.85
CA PHE A 185 -4.46 -10.62 5.65
C PHE A 185 -3.15 -10.47 4.88
N ALA A 186 -3.09 -10.88 3.61
CA ALA A 186 -1.91 -10.69 2.77
C ALA A 186 -1.58 -9.20 2.59
N ALA A 187 -2.58 -8.37 2.33
CA ALA A 187 -2.41 -6.92 2.25
C ALA A 187 -1.85 -6.33 3.58
N LYS A 188 -2.36 -6.77 4.74
CA LYS A 188 -1.81 -6.40 6.05
C LYS A 188 -0.35 -6.84 6.23
N GLN A 189 0.03 -8.02 5.75
CA GLN A 189 1.42 -8.50 5.81
C GLN A 189 2.35 -7.70 4.89
N TYR A 190 1.88 -7.29 3.71
CA TYR A 190 2.61 -6.36 2.85
C TYR A 190 2.88 -5.03 3.57
N THR A 191 1.86 -4.43 4.20
CA THR A 191 2.04 -3.17 4.95
C THR A 191 3.02 -3.31 6.11
N LYS A 192 3.01 -4.44 6.80
CA LYS A 192 3.97 -4.78 7.86
C LYS A 192 5.40 -4.86 7.32
N TRP A 193 5.58 -5.61 6.25
CA TRP A 193 6.89 -5.75 5.60
C TRP A 193 7.44 -4.40 5.13
N LEU A 194 6.64 -3.60 4.42
CA LEU A 194 7.04 -2.29 3.96
C LEU A 194 7.39 -1.37 5.14
N SER A 195 6.60 -1.42 6.22
CA SER A 195 6.85 -0.61 7.41
C SER A 195 8.18 -0.94 8.09
N VAL A 196 8.49 -2.22 8.21
CA VAL A 196 9.72 -2.65 8.90
C VAL A 196 10.94 -2.35 8.04
N THR A 197 10.87 -2.57 6.72
CA THR A 197 12.00 -2.34 5.80
C THR A 197 12.27 -0.85 5.59
N SER A 198 11.25 -0.03 5.47
CA SER A 198 11.38 1.42 5.27
C SER A 198 11.62 2.20 6.57
N LYS A 199 11.34 1.62 7.74
CA LYS A 199 11.32 2.26 9.08
C LYS A 199 10.23 3.32 9.25
N ASP A 200 9.27 3.35 8.35
CA ASP A 200 8.05 4.11 8.46
C ASP A 200 6.89 3.21 8.94
N PHE A 201 5.70 3.75 9.09
CA PHE A 201 4.54 2.98 9.50
C PHE A 201 3.44 3.07 8.44
N TYR A 202 3.13 1.95 7.81
CA TYR A 202 2.06 1.80 6.84
C TYR A 202 1.04 0.78 7.34
N ARG A 203 -0.22 0.99 6.96
CA ARG A 203 -1.33 0.08 7.22
C ARG A 203 -2.41 0.22 6.14
N LEU A 204 -3.39 -0.66 6.16
CA LEU A 204 -4.64 -0.46 5.43
C LEU A 204 -5.42 0.70 6.06
N PRO A 205 -6.25 1.41 5.30
CA PRO A 205 -7.15 2.43 5.84
C PRO A 205 -8.25 1.78 6.71
N TYR A 206 -8.77 2.53 7.65
CA TYR A 206 -10.12 2.31 8.15
C TYR A 206 -11.13 2.66 7.05
N GLU A 207 -12.32 2.10 7.12
CA GLU A 207 -13.37 2.38 6.14
C GLU A 207 -13.70 3.88 6.05
N ALA A 208 -13.77 4.56 7.20
CA ALA A 208 -14.02 6.00 7.26
C ALA A 208 -12.90 6.85 6.64
N GLU A 209 -11.63 6.44 6.78
CA GLU A 209 -10.51 7.13 6.13
C GLU A 209 -10.58 6.97 4.61
N TRP A 210 -10.93 5.79 4.15
CA TRP A 210 -11.07 5.50 2.74
C TRP A 210 -12.18 6.35 2.10
N GLU A 211 -13.40 6.36 2.67
CA GLU A 211 -14.52 7.13 2.14
C GLU A 211 -14.25 8.64 2.16
N TYR A 212 -13.64 9.14 3.25
CA TYR A 212 -13.21 10.53 3.33
C TYR A 212 -12.24 10.91 2.20
N ALA A 213 -11.25 10.06 1.96
CA ALA A 213 -10.26 10.27 0.90
C ALA A 213 -10.89 10.16 -0.49
N CYS A 214 -11.81 9.22 -0.71
CA CYS A 214 -12.56 9.07 -1.95
C CYS A 214 -13.37 10.31 -2.26
N ARG A 215 -14.20 10.77 -1.33
CA ARG A 215 -15.03 11.96 -1.50
C ARG A 215 -14.23 13.23 -1.74
N ALA A 216 -13.06 13.35 -1.18
CA ALA A 216 -12.19 14.52 -1.34
C ALA A 216 -12.90 15.88 -1.15
N GLY A 217 -13.84 15.93 -0.18
CA GLY A 217 -14.61 17.12 0.19
C GLY A 217 -16.00 17.21 -0.42
N THR A 218 -16.39 16.32 -1.33
CA THR A 218 -17.73 16.27 -1.92
C THR A 218 -18.73 15.54 -1.00
N LYS A 219 -20.03 15.71 -1.32
CA LYS A 219 -21.13 14.97 -0.71
C LYS A 219 -21.95 14.19 -1.75
N THR A 220 -21.50 14.25 -2.98
CA THR A 220 -22.12 13.65 -4.16
C THR A 220 -21.84 12.14 -4.21
N ALA A 221 -22.55 11.40 -5.06
CA ALA A 221 -22.37 9.97 -5.24
C ALA A 221 -20.92 9.63 -5.60
N TYR A 222 -20.30 10.43 -6.46
CA TYR A 222 -18.88 10.31 -6.83
C TYR A 222 -18.10 11.55 -6.40
N SER A 223 -16.77 11.44 -6.41
CA SER A 223 -15.87 12.55 -6.04
C SER A 223 -15.91 13.74 -7.03
N PHE A 224 -16.48 13.55 -8.20
CA PHE A 224 -16.60 14.56 -9.27
C PHE A 224 -18.03 15.10 -9.45
N GLY A 225 -19.04 14.49 -8.84
CA GLY A 225 -20.45 14.90 -8.95
C GLY A 225 -21.40 13.73 -8.82
N ASP A 226 -22.65 13.94 -9.26
CA ASP A 226 -23.70 12.92 -9.28
C ASP A 226 -23.96 12.38 -10.70
N ASP A 227 -23.36 12.97 -11.73
CA ASP A 227 -23.56 12.58 -13.12
C ASP A 227 -22.73 11.34 -13.46
N VAL A 228 -23.41 10.23 -13.72
CA VAL A 228 -22.76 8.95 -14.05
C VAL A 228 -22.04 8.99 -15.40
N ASP A 229 -22.47 9.87 -16.32
CA ASP A 229 -21.82 10.00 -17.65
C ASP A 229 -20.37 10.49 -17.53
N ASP A 230 -20.00 11.14 -16.42
CA ASP A 230 -18.63 11.56 -16.14
C ASP A 230 -17.74 10.41 -15.55
N LEU A 231 -18.32 9.26 -15.17
CA LEU A 231 -17.59 8.17 -14.52
C LEU A 231 -16.51 7.59 -15.41
N GLU A 232 -16.73 7.49 -16.72
CA GLU A 232 -15.73 6.94 -17.65
C GLU A 232 -14.41 7.70 -17.67
N ASP A 233 -14.42 8.98 -17.32
CA ASP A 233 -13.23 9.81 -17.21
C ASP A 233 -12.43 9.54 -15.92
N HIS A 234 -13.07 8.97 -14.89
CA HIS A 234 -12.55 8.83 -13.54
C HIS A 234 -12.33 7.39 -13.10
N ALA A 235 -12.91 6.41 -13.79
CA ALA A 235 -12.95 5.02 -13.38
C ALA A 235 -12.75 4.04 -14.53
N TRP A 236 -12.20 2.87 -14.20
CA TRP A 236 -12.30 1.65 -14.97
C TRP A 236 -13.35 0.76 -14.32
N PHE A 237 -14.47 0.51 -14.99
CA PHE A 237 -15.60 -0.27 -14.51
C PHE A 237 -16.17 -1.12 -15.67
N VAL A 238 -17.20 -1.90 -15.44
CA VAL A 238 -17.65 -2.94 -16.40
C VAL A 238 -17.90 -2.42 -17.83
N GLU A 239 -18.33 -1.18 -17.98
CA GLU A 239 -18.67 -0.65 -19.31
C GLU A 239 -17.44 -0.23 -20.14
N ASN A 240 -16.28 0.00 -19.53
CA ASN A 240 -15.11 0.55 -20.22
C ASN A 240 -13.78 -0.17 -19.93
N SER A 241 -13.80 -1.27 -19.17
CA SER A 241 -12.60 -1.98 -18.73
C SER A 241 -12.10 -3.04 -19.71
N ASP A 242 -12.90 -3.41 -20.74
CA ASP A 242 -12.56 -4.51 -21.65
C ASP A 242 -12.29 -5.85 -20.92
N GLU A 243 -12.95 -6.08 -19.78
CA GLU A 243 -12.82 -7.27 -18.93
C GLU A 243 -11.41 -7.45 -18.31
N GLU A 244 -10.65 -6.35 -18.14
CA GLU A 244 -9.29 -6.37 -17.60
C GLU A 244 -9.07 -5.26 -16.56
N ARG A 245 -8.07 -5.49 -15.69
CA ARG A 245 -7.49 -4.44 -14.84
C ARG A 245 -6.61 -3.53 -15.68
N HIS A 246 -6.64 -2.26 -15.40
CA HIS A 246 -5.86 -1.25 -16.11
C HIS A 246 -4.66 -0.74 -15.30
N VAL A 247 -3.74 -0.10 -16.00
CA VAL A 247 -2.60 0.57 -15.38
C VAL A 247 -3.09 1.61 -14.39
N VAL A 248 -2.52 1.60 -13.18
CA VAL A 248 -2.91 2.53 -12.14
C VAL A 248 -2.65 4.00 -12.53
N GLY A 249 -3.59 4.88 -12.23
CA GLY A 249 -3.43 6.31 -12.44
C GLY A 249 -3.66 6.81 -13.86
N GLU A 250 -4.32 6.05 -14.72
CA GLU A 250 -4.64 6.47 -16.10
C GLU A 250 -5.87 7.38 -16.19
N LYS A 251 -6.80 7.24 -15.27
CA LYS A 251 -8.02 8.07 -15.21
C LYS A 251 -7.76 9.38 -14.45
N LYS A 252 -8.73 10.28 -14.40
CA LYS A 252 -8.62 11.54 -13.66
C LYS A 252 -8.64 11.31 -12.15
N PRO A 253 -7.78 12.00 -11.38
CA PRO A 253 -7.80 11.92 -9.93
C PRO A 253 -8.94 12.73 -9.32
N ASN A 254 -9.26 12.43 -8.06
CA ASN A 254 -10.13 13.29 -7.25
C ASN A 254 -9.40 14.57 -6.79
N ALA A 255 -10.12 15.45 -6.06
CA ALA A 255 -9.59 16.74 -5.62
C ALA A 255 -8.38 16.66 -4.65
N PHE A 256 -8.16 15.51 -4.00
CA PHE A 256 -6.95 15.27 -3.21
C PHE A 256 -5.78 14.73 -4.03
N GLY A 257 -5.97 14.43 -5.31
CA GLY A 257 -4.95 13.89 -6.21
C GLY A 257 -4.81 12.37 -6.11
N LEU A 258 -5.83 11.68 -5.62
CA LEU A 258 -5.92 10.22 -5.56
C LEU A 258 -6.62 9.69 -6.81
N PHE A 259 -6.04 8.68 -7.41
CA PHE A 259 -6.51 8.00 -8.62
C PHE A 259 -7.24 6.70 -8.27
N ASP A 260 -8.06 6.23 -9.19
CA ASP A 260 -8.68 4.91 -9.16
C ASP A 260 -9.54 4.67 -7.89
N MET A 261 -10.17 5.76 -7.38
CA MET A 261 -11.04 5.69 -6.20
C MET A 261 -12.46 5.19 -6.53
N HIS A 262 -12.81 5.01 -7.80
CA HIS A 262 -14.14 4.68 -8.29
C HIS A 262 -14.16 3.47 -9.24
N GLY A 263 -13.16 2.61 -9.21
CA GLY A 263 -13.07 1.43 -10.08
C GLY A 263 -11.68 0.82 -10.06
N ASN A 264 -11.29 0.15 -11.12
CA ASN A 264 -10.10 -0.63 -11.32
C ASN A 264 -10.07 -1.84 -10.38
N VAL A 265 -9.70 -1.72 -9.10
CA VAL A 265 -9.88 -2.79 -8.12
C VAL A 265 -10.55 -2.30 -6.83
N ALA A 266 -11.43 -3.12 -6.27
CA ALA A 266 -12.03 -2.88 -4.96
C ALA A 266 -10.96 -3.06 -3.87
N GLU A 267 -10.94 -2.14 -2.90
CA GLU A 267 -9.84 -2.00 -1.99
C GLU A 267 -10.17 -2.44 -0.56
N TRP A 268 -9.29 -3.26 0.01
CA TRP A 268 -9.40 -3.65 1.41
C TRP A 268 -9.29 -2.46 2.36
N VAL A 269 -10.25 -2.40 3.27
CA VAL A 269 -10.17 -1.60 4.49
C VAL A 269 -10.11 -2.52 5.72
N LEU A 270 -9.87 -1.98 6.91
CA LEU A 270 -9.69 -2.80 8.12
C LEU A 270 -10.99 -3.38 8.68
N ASP A 271 -12.14 -2.84 8.30
CA ASP A 271 -13.43 -3.05 8.92
C ASP A 271 -14.11 -4.36 8.53
N ALA A 272 -14.92 -4.89 9.45
CA ALA A 272 -15.87 -5.95 9.18
C ALA A 272 -17.12 -5.39 8.48
N TYR A 273 -17.61 -6.12 7.49
CA TYR A 273 -18.87 -5.78 6.83
C TYR A 273 -20.08 -6.16 7.69
N ASN A 274 -21.11 -5.35 7.61
CA ASN A 274 -22.41 -5.61 8.18
C ASN A 274 -23.49 -5.20 7.16
N GLU A 275 -24.30 -6.14 6.73
CA GLU A 275 -25.37 -5.93 5.76
C GLU A 275 -26.41 -4.87 6.20
N LYS A 276 -26.56 -4.66 7.51
CA LYS A 276 -27.43 -3.63 8.10
C LYS A 276 -26.72 -2.30 8.34
N GLY A 277 -25.55 -2.12 7.75
CA GLY A 277 -24.76 -0.90 7.85
C GLY A 277 -24.12 -0.65 9.22
N TYR A 278 -24.06 0.60 9.59
CA TYR A 278 -23.37 1.09 10.77
C TYR A 278 -24.23 1.01 12.05
N THR A 279 -24.82 -0.16 12.32
CA THR A 279 -25.81 -0.35 13.40
C THR A 279 -25.27 -0.06 14.82
N HIS A 280 -23.96 -0.03 15.00
CA HIS A 280 -23.32 0.33 16.26
C HIS A 280 -23.19 1.85 16.47
N LEU A 281 -23.50 2.64 15.43
CA LEU A 281 -23.42 4.10 15.43
C LEU A 281 -24.84 4.72 15.35
N LYS A 282 -24.95 5.99 15.71
CA LYS A 282 -26.22 6.73 15.70
C LYS A 282 -26.20 7.81 14.63
N ALA A 283 -27.29 7.90 13.89
CA ALA A 283 -27.48 8.93 12.87
C ALA A 283 -27.23 10.34 13.42
N GLY A 284 -26.52 11.15 12.63
CA GLY A 284 -26.27 12.57 12.93
C GLY A 284 -25.34 12.83 14.13
N GLN A 285 -24.75 11.81 14.75
CA GLN A 285 -23.73 11.99 15.77
C GLN A 285 -22.32 12.10 15.14
N LYS A 286 -21.38 12.61 15.93
CA LYS A 286 -19.99 12.80 15.52
C LYS A 286 -19.08 11.81 16.23
N TYR A 287 -18.18 11.19 15.48
CA TYR A 287 -17.24 10.16 15.94
C TYR A 287 -15.83 10.46 15.46
N THR A 288 -14.83 9.92 16.11
CA THR A 288 -13.47 9.76 15.53
C THR A 288 -13.45 8.54 14.62
N VAL A 289 -12.40 8.41 13.81
CA VAL A 289 -12.23 7.24 12.94
C VAL A 289 -12.20 5.93 13.75
N GLU A 290 -11.49 5.91 14.88
CA GLU A 290 -11.37 4.71 15.72
C GLU A 290 -12.70 4.31 16.35
N GLU A 291 -13.57 5.28 16.66
CA GLU A 291 -14.92 5.00 17.19
C GLU A 291 -15.85 4.43 16.13
N THR A 292 -15.58 4.64 14.84
CA THR A 292 -16.36 4.06 13.74
C THR A 292 -15.93 2.63 13.40
N PHE A 293 -14.75 2.21 13.82
CA PHE A 293 -14.16 0.95 13.46
C PHE A 293 -15.01 -0.25 13.90
N ASN A 294 -15.44 -1.05 12.92
CA ASN A 294 -16.11 -2.32 13.16
C ASN A 294 -15.08 -3.47 13.10
N GLN A 295 -14.59 -3.89 14.27
CA GLN A 295 -13.54 -4.88 14.35
C GLN A 295 -14.00 -6.24 13.81
N PRO A 296 -13.29 -6.87 12.85
CA PRO A 296 -13.58 -8.19 12.36
C PRO A 296 -13.47 -9.27 13.46
N LYS A 297 -14.47 -10.15 13.53
CA LYS A 297 -14.52 -11.32 14.45
C LYS A 297 -14.52 -12.64 13.71
N THR A 298 -14.78 -12.60 12.42
CA THR A 298 -14.88 -13.75 11.51
C THR A 298 -13.94 -13.54 10.33
N VAL A 299 -13.65 -14.57 9.57
CA VAL A 299 -12.86 -14.45 8.33
C VAL A 299 -13.64 -13.65 7.30
N TYR A 300 -14.93 -13.90 7.21
CA TYR A 300 -15.89 -13.24 6.32
C TYR A 300 -17.07 -12.67 7.13
N SER A 301 -17.76 -11.61 6.75
CA SER A 301 -17.45 -10.74 5.61
C SER A 301 -16.63 -9.54 6.06
N ARG A 302 -15.80 -9.03 5.18
CA ARG A 302 -14.98 -7.82 5.39
C ARG A 302 -15.30 -6.80 4.32
N VAL A 303 -15.08 -5.52 4.63
CA VAL A 303 -15.41 -4.43 3.72
C VAL A 303 -14.34 -4.25 2.66
N LEU A 304 -14.81 -4.08 1.42
CA LEU A 304 -14.06 -3.49 0.32
C LEU A 304 -14.78 -2.23 -0.17
N ARG A 305 -14.04 -1.34 -0.77
CA ARG A 305 -14.52 -0.04 -1.23
C ARG A 305 -14.03 0.27 -2.64
N GLY A 306 -14.75 1.14 -3.36
CA GLY A 306 -14.30 1.70 -4.63
C GLY A 306 -14.90 1.08 -5.88
N GLY A 307 -15.50 -0.09 -5.80
CA GLY A 307 -15.89 -0.85 -7.00
C GLY A 307 -14.68 -1.44 -7.72
N SER A 308 -14.88 -2.06 -8.86
CA SER A 308 -13.80 -2.65 -9.65
C SER A 308 -14.13 -2.64 -11.14
N TRP A 309 -13.17 -3.06 -11.94
CA TRP A 309 -13.28 -3.17 -13.40
C TRP A 309 -14.45 -4.06 -13.88
N GLU A 310 -14.93 -4.97 -13.05
CA GLU A 310 -16.02 -5.91 -13.36
C GLU A 310 -17.38 -5.51 -12.77
N LEU A 311 -17.46 -4.41 -12.02
CA LEU A 311 -18.65 -3.97 -11.31
C LEU A 311 -19.35 -2.80 -12.00
N ASP A 312 -20.65 -2.66 -11.74
CA ASP A 312 -21.47 -1.59 -12.28
C ASP A 312 -21.14 -0.22 -11.63
N ASP A 313 -21.55 0.85 -12.27
CA ASP A 313 -21.39 2.23 -11.84
C ASP A 313 -21.87 2.48 -10.40
N VAL A 314 -23.05 1.95 -10.04
CA VAL A 314 -23.64 2.09 -8.70
C VAL A 314 -22.74 1.53 -7.58
N GLN A 315 -21.89 0.55 -7.91
CA GLN A 315 -20.93 -0.04 -6.97
C GLN A 315 -19.63 0.75 -6.89
N CYS A 316 -19.40 1.68 -7.82
CA CYS A 316 -18.25 2.59 -7.84
C CYS A 316 -18.51 3.89 -7.06
N ARG A 317 -19.70 4.11 -6.47
CA ARG A 317 -20.00 5.30 -5.67
C ARG A 317 -19.11 5.41 -4.42
N SER A 318 -18.90 6.63 -3.96
CA SER A 318 -18.08 6.90 -2.77
C SER A 318 -18.57 6.17 -1.52
N ALA A 319 -19.89 5.99 -1.35
CA ALA A 319 -20.49 5.32 -0.20
C ALA A 319 -20.70 3.82 -0.41
N ALA A 320 -20.60 3.31 -1.64
CA ALA A 320 -20.83 1.90 -1.94
C ALA A 320 -19.89 0.99 -1.17
N ARG A 321 -20.42 -0.15 -0.73
CA ARG A 321 -19.72 -1.12 0.11
C ARG A 321 -19.82 -2.52 -0.50
N LEU A 322 -18.71 -3.21 -0.64
CA LEU A 322 -18.68 -4.60 -1.08
C LEU A 322 -18.28 -5.51 0.10
N ALA A 323 -18.94 -6.64 0.21
CA ALA A 323 -18.65 -7.68 1.20
C ALA A 323 -17.75 -8.75 0.62
N SER A 324 -16.69 -9.13 1.32
CA SER A 324 -15.97 -10.35 0.98
C SER A 324 -16.78 -11.59 1.33
N ASP A 325 -16.64 -12.64 0.51
CA ASP A 325 -17.37 -13.88 0.65
C ASP A 325 -16.44 -15.09 0.77
N GLU A 326 -16.92 -16.14 1.45
CA GLU A 326 -16.24 -17.42 1.56
C GLU A 326 -16.14 -18.13 0.20
N GLU A 327 -17.10 -17.90 -0.68
CA GLU A 327 -17.15 -18.48 -2.02
C GLU A 327 -15.97 -18.03 -2.91
N TRP A 328 -15.30 -16.93 -2.56
CA TRP A 328 -14.07 -16.48 -3.26
C TRP A 328 -12.90 -17.47 -3.07
N LYS A 329 -13.05 -18.43 -2.19
CA LYS A 329 -12.12 -19.55 -1.97
C LYS A 329 -12.75 -20.86 -2.34
N THR A 330 -12.64 -21.24 -3.60
CA THR A 330 -13.01 -22.59 -4.01
C THR A 330 -12.14 -23.63 -3.31
N GLU A 331 -12.77 -24.64 -2.73
CA GLU A 331 -12.07 -25.75 -2.12
C GLU A 331 -11.60 -26.73 -3.20
N ASP A 332 -10.33 -26.70 -3.54
CA ASP A 332 -9.69 -27.83 -4.18
C ASP A 332 -9.12 -28.73 -3.06
N PRO A 333 -9.56 -30.00 -2.95
CA PRO A 333 -9.06 -30.92 -1.93
C PRO A 333 -7.56 -31.19 -2.05
N ASN A 334 -6.96 -30.88 -3.20
CA ASN A 334 -5.52 -31.02 -3.44
C ASN A 334 -4.74 -29.74 -3.12
N ILE A 335 -5.43 -28.62 -2.93
CA ILE A 335 -4.82 -27.33 -2.66
C ILE A 335 -5.30 -26.85 -1.29
N PRO A 336 -4.46 -26.86 -0.25
CA PRO A 336 -4.86 -26.39 1.08
C PRO A 336 -5.30 -24.92 1.00
N LYS A 337 -6.34 -24.53 1.75
CA LYS A 337 -6.84 -23.15 1.86
C LYS A 337 -5.68 -22.19 2.11
N SER A 338 -5.53 -21.18 1.26
CA SER A 338 -4.53 -20.15 1.45
C SER A 338 -5.11 -19.00 2.26
N PRO A 339 -4.49 -18.56 3.36
CA PRO A 339 -4.92 -17.34 4.03
C PRO A 339 -4.53 -16.07 3.24
N TRP A 340 -3.73 -16.18 2.16
CA TRP A 340 -3.17 -15.04 1.43
C TRP A 340 -3.86 -14.75 0.10
N TRP A 341 -4.39 -15.77 -0.60
CA TRP A 341 -4.91 -15.66 -1.95
C TRP A 341 -6.33 -16.17 -2.05
N PHE A 342 -7.09 -15.59 -2.95
CA PHE A 342 -8.35 -16.12 -3.44
C PHE A 342 -8.11 -16.94 -4.71
N THR A 343 -9.06 -17.79 -5.05
CA THR A 343 -8.95 -18.74 -6.16
C THR A 343 -10.17 -18.71 -7.07
N ASP A 344 -11.11 -17.80 -6.84
CA ASP A 344 -12.33 -17.68 -7.62
C ASP A 344 -12.77 -16.22 -7.78
N SER A 345 -13.52 -15.96 -8.84
CA SER A 345 -14.22 -14.71 -9.11
C SER A 345 -15.31 -14.48 -8.04
N PRO A 346 -15.58 -13.25 -7.58
CA PRO A 346 -15.13 -11.97 -8.13
C PRO A 346 -13.81 -11.44 -7.55
N SER A 347 -12.97 -12.24 -6.97
CA SER A 347 -11.72 -11.79 -6.35
C SER A 347 -10.69 -11.22 -7.33
N LEU A 348 -10.89 -11.40 -8.64
CA LEU A 348 -10.03 -10.82 -9.68
C LEU A 348 -9.99 -9.28 -9.64
N GLY A 349 -11.06 -8.66 -9.17
CA GLY A 349 -11.17 -7.22 -8.97
C GLY A 349 -10.84 -6.75 -7.54
N VAL A 350 -10.09 -7.52 -6.73
CA VAL A 350 -9.83 -7.21 -5.31
C VAL A 350 -8.37 -6.92 -5.04
N GLY A 351 -8.07 -5.68 -4.67
CA GLY A 351 -6.73 -5.19 -4.35
C GLY A 351 -6.70 -4.36 -3.06
N PHE A 352 -5.77 -3.41 -2.97
CA PHE A 352 -5.66 -2.53 -1.79
C PHE A 352 -4.75 -1.34 -2.05
N ARG A 353 -4.90 -0.31 -1.21
CA ARG A 353 -3.94 0.79 -1.13
C ARG A 353 -3.43 1.03 0.30
N LEU A 354 -2.38 1.82 0.42
CA LEU A 354 -1.71 2.10 1.68
C LEU A 354 -2.14 3.42 2.28
N ILE A 355 -2.12 3.50 3.61
CA ILE A 355 -2.03 4.79 4.30
C ILE A 355 -0.82 4.84 5.23
N ARG A 356 -0.37 6.05 5.51
CA ARG A 356 0.63 6.40 6.52
C ARG A 356 0.06 7.53 7.37
N PRO A 357 -0.38 7.24 8.62
CA PRO A 357 -0.96 8.26 9.48
C PRO A 357 0.09 9.30 9.90
N LEU A 358 -0.34 10.54 10.12
CA LEU A 358 0.53 11.57 10.70
C LEU A 358 0.95 11.18 12.12
N GLU A 359 0.02 10.74 12.94
CA GLU A 359 0.28 10.22 14.28
C GLU A 359 0.53 8.72 14.23
N VAL A 360 1.77 8.31 14.51
CA VAL A 360 2.21 6.92 14.44
C VAL A 360 2.11 6.26 15.82
N PRO A 361 1.58 5.03 15.94
CA PRO A 361 1.58 4.30 17.21
C PRO A 361 3.00 4.19 17.80
N LYS A 362 3.14 4.52 19.09
CA LYS A 362 4.45 4.70 19.74
C LYS A 362 5.16 3.38 20.03
N THR A 363 4.40 2.32 20.28
CA THR A 363 4.96 1.01 20.59
C THR A 363 4.77 0.05 19.42
N LEU A 364 5.60 -0.96 19.38
CA LEU A 364 5.54 -1.97 18.35
C LEU A 364 4.34 -2.89 18.53
N GLU A 365 3.92 -3.13 19.76
CA GLU A 365 2.69 -3.84 20.08
C GLU A 365 1.49 -3.09 19.49
N ALA A 366 1.40 -1.78 19.68
CA ALA A 366 0.35 -0.95 19.11
C ALA A 366 0.37 -0.95 17.56
N LYS A 367 1.56 -0.95 16.94
CA LYS A 367 1.67 -1.10 15.49
C LYS A 367 1.22 -2.46 15.02
N ASN A 368 1.54 -3.52 15.77
CA ASN A 368 1.20 -4.90 15.40
C ASN A 368 -0.30 -5.17 15.42
N GLU A 369 -1.09 -4.38 16.16
CA GLU A 369 -2.57 -4.50 16.13
C GLU A 369 -3.13 -4.34 14.71
N PHE A 370 -2.49 -3.53 13.86
CA PHE A 370 -2.89 -3.31 12.47
C PHE A 370 -2.45 -4.44 11.52
N TRP A 371 -1.47 -5.25 11.91
CA TRP A 371 -0.83 -6.24 11.03
C TRP A 371 -1.12 -7.68 11.41
N LYS A 372 -1.40 -7.95 12.69
CA LYS A 372 -1.67 -9.31 13.16
C LYS A 372 -2.92 -9.89 12.52
N PRO A 373 -3.04 -11.23 12.48
CA PRO A 373 -4.34 -11.86 12.27
C PRO A 373 -5.32 -11.36 13.33
N ASP A 374 -6.50 -10.98 12.92
CA ASP A 374 -7.57 -10.52 13.80
C ASP A 374 -8.57 -11.62 14.15
N ASN A 375 -8.33 -12.84 13.64
CA ASN A 375 -9.14 -14.01 13.80
C ASN A 375 -8.23 -15.24 14.01
N GLU A 376 -8.61 -16.16 14.91
CA GLU A 376 -7.85 -17.40 15.21
C GLU A 376 -7.72 -18.30 13.98
N GLU A 377 -8.76 -18.41 13.17
CA GLU A 377 -8.75 -19.25 11.98
C GLU A 377 -7.69 -18.78 10.97
N ILE A 378 -7.56 -17.48 10.75
CA ILE A 378 -6.50 -16.92 9.88
C ILE A 378 -5.12 -17.24 10.48
N ALA A 379 -4.97 -17.09 11.80
CA ALA A 379 -3.70 -17.36 12.47
C ALA A 379 -3.32 -18.84 12.36
N ASP A 380 -4.26 -19.75 12.57
CA ASP A 380 -4.04 -21.19 12.49
C ASP A 380 -3.75 -21.65 11.05
N ASN A 381 -4.49 -21.12 10.07
CA ASN A 381 -4.24 -21.39 8.66
C ASN A 381 -2.86 -20.91 8.22
N ALA A 382 -2.42 -19.74 8.68
CA ALA A 382 -1.09 -19.22 8.39
C ALA A 382 0.00 -20.08 9.04
N ALA A 383 -0.17 -20.46 10.30
CA ALA A 383 0.77 -21.32 11.04
C ALA A 383 0.89 -22.70 10.39
N ALA A 384 -0.22 -23.35 10.10
CA ALA A 384 -0.25 -24.68 9.47
C ALA A 384 0.45 -24.70 8.11
N ARG A 385 0.28 -23.64 7.31
CA ARG A 385 0.98 -23.52 6.03
C ARG A 385 2.49 -23.49 6.18
N ILE A 386 2.98 -22.76 7.17
CA ILE A 386 4.41 -22.59 7.42
C ILE A 386 5.01 -23.83 8.06
N GLU A 387 4.39 -24.35 9.11
CA GLU A 387 4.92 -25.42 9.94
C GLU A 387 4.74 -26.80 9.31
N ASP A 388 3.54 -27.09 8.81
CA ASP A 388 3.21 -28.43 8.34
C ASP A 388 3.55 -28.64 6.86
N ASN A 389 3.39 -27.61 6.04
CA ASN A 389 3.52 -27.77 4.60
C ASN A 389 4.83 -27.23 4.02
N GLY A 390 5.66 -26.57 4.82
CA GLY A 390 6.92 -25.96 4.34
C GLY A 390 6.72 -24.96 3.17
N ARG A 391 5.49 -24.44 3.05
CA ARG A 391 5.07 -23.55 1.95
C ARG A 391 5.16 -22.09 2.33
N GLY A 392 5.98 -21.78 3.25
CA GLY A 392 6.27 -20.44 3.67
C GLY A 392 7.55 -20.41 4.44
N ALA A 393 8.12 -19.25 4.51
CA ALA A 393 9.27 -19.02 5.34
C ALA A 393 8.94 -17.84 6.24
N LEU A 394 8.84 -18.13 7.55
CA LEU A 394 8.93 -17.06 8.52
C LEU A 394 10.32 -16.48 8.44
N GLY A 395 10.40 -15.27 7.96
CA GLY A 395 11.62 -14.50 7.96
C GLY A 395 11.50 -13.32 8.89
N THR A 396 12.58 -13.01 9.56
CA THR A 396 12.65 -11.81 10.36
C THR A 396 13.12 -10.68 9.47
N VAL A 397 12.36 -9.62 9.43
CA VAL A 397 12.67 -8.42 8.66
C VAL A 397 13.31 -7.41 9.59
N ASP A 398 14.50 -6.95 9.24
CA ASP A 398 15.15 -5.82 9.90
C ASP A 398 15.72 -4.85 8.85
N GLU A 399 16.32 -3.78 9.34
CA GLU A 399 16.93 -2.74 8.49
C GLU A 399 18.10 -3.24 7.61
N LYS A 400 18.63 -4.43 7.86
CA LYS A 400 19.70 -5.02 7.06
C LYS A 400 19.16 -5.92 5.94
N LEU A 401 17.89 -6.32 6.05
CA LEU A 401 17.28 -7.22 5.08
C LEU A 401 17.38 -6.71 3.64
N PRO A 402 17.21 -5.42 3.33
CA PRO A 402 17.37 -4.92 1.97
C PRO A 402 18.76 -5.18 1.38
N ALA A 403 19.82 -5.05 2.19
CA ALA A 403 21.18 -5.31 1.76
C ALA A 403 21.45 -6.83 1.60
N GLU A 404 20.87 -7.63 2.47
CA GLU A 404 20.97 -9.10 2.42
C GLU A 404 20.16 -9.66 1.24
N MET A 405 19.01 -9.07 0.92
CA MET A 405 18.23 -9.39 -0.29
C MET A 405 19.04 -9.14 -1.56
N LYS A 406 19.61 -7.95 -1.68
CA LYS A 406 20.41 -7.59 -2.85
C LYS A 406 21.53 -8.60 -3.06
N LYS A 407 22.24 -8.96 -1.99
CA LYS A 407 23.31 -9.97 -2.04
C LYS A 407 22.77 -11.35 -2.41
N ALA A 408 21.66 -11.79 -1.85
CA ALA A 408 21.07 -13.09 -2.17
C ALA A 408 20.61 -13.18 -3.64
N LEU A 409 20.07 -12.08 -4.19
CA LEU A 409 19.68 -12.02 -5.60
C LEU A 409 20.86 -11.91 -6.57
N GLU A 410 21.99 -11.32 -6.15
CA GLU A 410 23.24 -11.30 -6.94
C GLU A 410 23.91 -12.68 -6.97
N ASP A 411 23.69 -13.51 -5.96
CA ASP A 411 24.27 -14.86 -5.83
C ASP A 411 23.36 -15.96 -6.47
N MET A 412 22.17 -15.62 -6.97
CA MET A 412 21.23 -16.52 -7.69
C MET A 412 21.43 -16.46 -9.20
#